data_041881a9f06a0625fc28b70761923ddc
#
_entry.id   041881a9f06a0625fc28b70761923ddc
#
_cell.length_a   1.000
_cell.length_b   1.000
_cell.length_c   1.000
_cell.angle_alpha   90.00
_cell.angle_beta   90.00
_cell.angle_gamma   90.00
#
_symmetry.space_group_name_H-M   'P 1'
#
loop_
_entity.id
_entity.type
_entity.pdbx_description
1 polymer ?
#
loop_
_entity_poly.entity_id
_entity_poly.type
_entity_poly.pdbx_seq_one_letter_code
_entity_poly.pdbx_strand_id
1 'polypeptide(L)'
;MANDGYGAIRVSYSILNSWAKGDIDRAVAPYAGIEIEPTEAMEYGKKKHEAWEKEARRYGRLPRRFGGRKLISPQFELNTKKIRKLNDWCYLSGVLDVLDGDVAIDYKTGKTPAGDYLNSYQHECYQILYPNIKRFEYHCCNHHLRRKDDGYITVAVAYLNKQTLKHGIEWVLTMAAELREYLINNGYGDKLDQGKGFEK
;
A
#
# COMPACT_ATOMS: atom_id res chain seq x y z
N MET A 1 -25.35 6.57 -0.11
CA MET A 1 -25.85 5.29 0.44
C MET A 1 -26.62 5.61 1.69
N ALA A 2 -27.85 5.08 1.82
CA ALA A 2 -28.62 5.17 3.04
C ALA A 2 -27.88 4.44 4.17
N ASN A 3 -28.15 4.80 5.41
CA ASN A 3 -27.65 4.08 6.58
C ASN A 3 -28.28 2.68 6.59
N ASP A 4 -27.57 1.71 6.07
CA ASP A 4 -28.02 0.33 5.92
C ASP A 4 -27.86 -0.51 7.19
N GLY A 5 -27.49 0.13 8.30
CA GLY A 5 -27.30 -0.48 9.62
C GLY A 5 -25.96 -1.20 9.80
N TYR A 6 -25.13 -1.30 8.74
CA TYR A 6 -23.81 -1.90 8.83
C TYR A 6 -22.71 -0.87 9.11
N GLY A 7 -21.60 -1.32 9.67
CA GLY A 7 -20.45 -0.49 9.99
C GLY A 7 -19.68 0.02 8.76
N ALA A 8 -18.66 0.81 9.01
CA ALA A 8 -17.76 1.30 8.00
C ALA A 8 -16.75 0.20 7.59
N ILE A 9 -16.38 0.17 6.30
CA ILE A 9 -15.30 -0.69 5.82
C ILE A 9 -13.95 0.02 5.97
N ARG A 10 -12.94 -0.71 6.43
CA ARG A 10 -11.56 -0.27 6.41
C ARG A 10 -10.78 -1.05 5.38
N VAL A 11 -10.25 -0.35 4.40
CA VAL A 11 -9.50 -0.94 3.29
C VAL A 11 -8.05 -0.48 3.27
N SER A 12 -7.22 -1.22 2.52
CA SER A 12 -5.88 -0.81 2.12
C SER A 12 -5.74 -1.01 0.61
N TYR A 13 -4.69 -0.42 0.01
CA TYR A 13 -4.40 -0.69 -1.40
C TYR A 13 -4.30 -2.18 -1.69
N SER A 14 -3.61 -2.97 -0.86
CA SER A 14 -3.45 -4.41 -1.10
C SER A 14 -4.78 -5.17 -1.11
N ILE A 15 -5.70 -4.86 -0.20
CA ILE A 15 -7.05 -5.44 -0.16
C ILE A 15 -7.81 -5.10 -1.45
N LEU A 16 -7.86 -3.81 -1.80
CA LEU A 16 -8.60 -3.35 -2.98
C LEU A 16 -7.98 -3.87 -4.29
N ASN A 17 -6.66 -3.98 -4.36
CA ASN A 17 -5.98 -4.54 -5.53
C ASN A 17 -6.24 -6.05 -5.68
N SER A 18 -6.34 -6.79 -4.56
CA SER A 18 -6.78 -8.20 -4.60
C SER A 18 -8.22 -8.32 -5.09
N TRP A 19 -9.12 -7.48 -4.58
CA TRP A 19 -10.51 -7.42 -5.03
C TRP A 19 -10.60 -7.12 -6.54
N ALA A 20 -9.96 -6.06 -7.00
CA ALA A 20 -9.96 -5.64 -8.41
C ALA A 20 -9.38 -6.71 -9.37
N LYS A 21 -8.54 -7.60 -8.88
CA LYS A 21 -7.96 -8.73 -9.63
C LYS A 21 -8.77 -10.02 -9.53
N GLY A 22 -9.89 -10.01 -8.81
CA GLY A 22 -10.72 -11.21 -8.59
C GLY A 22 -10.12 -12.21 -7.59
N ASP A 23 -9.10 -11.83 -6.83
CA ASP A 23 -8.54 -12.62 -5.71
C ASP A 23 -9.42 -12.38 -4.47
N ILE A 24 -10.62 -12.97 -4.52
CA ILE A 24 -11.68 -12.76 -3.53
C ILE A 24 -11.24 -13.24 -2.16
N ASP A 25 -10.64 -14.42 -2.07
CA ASP A 25 -10.21 -15.01 -0.81
C ASP A 25 -9.25 -14.07 -0.07
N ARG A 26 -8.28 -13.50 -0.78
CA ARG A 26 -7.33 -12.55 -0.21
C ARG A 26 -7.96 -11.21 0.18
N ALA A 27 -8.93 -10.74 -0.60
CA ALA A 27 -9.61 -9.50 -0.29
C ALA A 27 -10.53 -9.63 0.95
N VAL A 28 -11.16 -10.79 1.14
CA VAL A 28 -12.13 -11.08 2.21
C VAL A 28 -11.46 -11.54 3.50
N ALA A 29 -10.29 -12.19 3.41
CA ALA A 29 -9.60 -12.80 4.55
C ALA A 29 -9.51 -11.91 5.81
N PRO A 30 -9.18 -10.60 5.71
CA PRO A 30 -9.10 -9.73 6.90
C PRO A 30 -10.44 -9.57 7.63
N TYR A 31 -11.55 -9.67 6.92
CA TYR A 31 -12.90 -9.56 7.49
C TYR A 31 -13.43 -10.91 7.99
N ALA A 32 -13.00 -11.99 7.35
CA ALA A 32 -13.34 -13.35 7.79
C ALA A 32 -12.51 -13.82 8.99
N GLY A 33 -11.48 -13.05 9.41
CA GLY A 33 -10.55 -13.48 10.44
C GLY A 33 -9.66 -14.63 9.99
N ILE A 34 -9.44 -14.75 8.68
CA ILE A 34 -8.57 -15.78 8.09
C ILE A 34 -7.16 -15.23 7.98
N GLU A 35 -6.21 -15.92 8.57
CA GLU A 35 -4.79 -15.64 8.39
C GLU A 35 -4.31 -16.27 7.08
N ILE A 36 -3.71 -15.44 6.22
CA ILE A 36 -3.14 -15.91 4.96
C ILE A 36 -1.68 -16.24 5.22
N GLU A 37 -1.32 -17.49 5.05
CA GLU A 37 0.06 -17.94 5.15
C GLU A 37 0.95 -17.19 4.17
N PRO A 38 2.04 -16.56 4.65
CA PRO A 38 2.93 -15.85 3.78
C PRO A 38 3.68 -16.81 2.84
N THR A 39 3.74 -16.47 1.57
CA THR A 39 4.57 -17.22 0.62
C THR A 39 6.06 -16.95 0.86
N GLU A 40 6.95 -17.86 0.44
CA GLU A 40 8.41 -17.63 0.49
C GLU A 40 8.81 -16.30 -0.15
N ALA A 41 8.14 -15.89 -1.24
CA ALA A 41 8.39 -14.61 -1.89
C ALA A 41 8.01 -13.42 -1.00
N MET A 42 6.91 -13.53 -0.23
CA MET A 42 6.49 -12.48 0.72
C MET A 42 7.46 -12.38 1.89
N GLU A 43 7.88 -13.51 2.46
CA GLU A 43 8.88 -13.54 3.52
C GLU A 43 10.22 -12.97 3.07
N TYR A 44 10.66 -13.35 1.88
CA TYR A 44 11.87 -12.80 1.27
C TYR A 44 11.75 -11.28 1.11
N GLY A 45 10.64 -10.79 0.56
CA GLY A 45 10.35 -9.36 0.41
C GLY A 45 10.46 -8.62 1.74
N LYS A 46 9.79 -9.14 2.77
CA LYS A 46 9.83 -8.58 4.12
C LYS A 46 11.24 -8.45 4.67
N LYS A 47 12.04 -9.52 4.61
CA LYS A 47 13.45 -9.52 5.06
C LYS A 47 14.30 -8.49 4.31
N LYS A 48 14.05 -8.28 3.01
CA LYS A 48 14.76 -7.27 2.21
C LYS A 48 14.37 -5.86 2.61
N HIS A 49 13.08 -5.57 2.78
CA HIS A 49 12.59 -4.27 3.24
C HIS A 49 13.21 -3.90 4.59
N GLU A 50 13.17 -4.80 5.56
CA GLU A 50 13.80 -4.62 6.88
C GLU A 50 15.30 -4.29 6.79
N ALA A 51 16.02 -5.02 5.92
CA ALA A 51 17.45 -4.78 5.72
C ALA A 51 17.73 -3.42 5.09
N TRP A 52 16.94 -3.02 4.09
CA TRP A 52 17.08 -1.72 3.41
C TRP A 52 16.69 -0.56 4.32
N GLU A 53 15.63 -0.70 5.09
CA GLU A 53 15.25 0.28 6.10
C GLU A 53 16.36 0.45 7.15
N LYS A 54 16.90 -0.64 7.68
CA LYS A 54 18.02 -0.61 8.64
C LYS A 54 19.25 0.10 8.07
N GLU A 55 19.58 -0.16 6.79
CA GLU A 55 20.67 0.52 6.10
C GLU A 55 20.38 2.03 5.97
N ALA A 56 19.16 2.38 5.53
CA ALA A 56 18.75 3.76 5.34
C ALA A 56 18.74 4.55 6.67
N ARG A 57 18.23 3.96 7.74
CA ARG A 57 18.25 4.55 9.09
C ARG A 57 19.69 4.80 9.59
N ARG A 58 20.57 3.80 9.39
CA ARG A 58 21.97 3.88 9.87
C ARG A 58 22.78 4.98 9.19
N TYR A 59 22.57 5.19 7.90
CA TYR A 59 23.43 6.06 7.09
C TYR A 59 22.74 7.37 6.65
N GLY A 60 21.46 7.57 6.94
CA GLY A 60 20.70 8.75 6.53
C GLY A 60 20.60 8.90 5.01
N ARG A 61 20.65 7.77 4.29
CA ARG A 61 20.58 7.72 2.82
C ARG A 61 19.89 6.45 2.36
N LEU A 62 19.33 6.48 1.16
CA LEU A 62 18.86 5.26 0.52
C LEU A 62 20.00 4.23 0.41
N PRO A 63 19.70 2.94 0.44
CA PRO A 63 20.67 1.90 0.21
C PRO A 63 21.49 2.16 -1.08
N ARG A 64 22.78 1.84 -1.05
CA ARG A 64 23.69 2.12 -2.20
C ARG A 64 23.17 1.55 -3.52
N ARG A 65 22.52 0.40 -3.47
CA ARG A 65 21.88 -0.23 -4.62
C ARG A 65 20.79 0.63 -5.27
N PHE A 66 20.13 1.51 -4.50
CA PHE A 66 19.13 2.48 -4.98
C PHE A 66 19.75 3.86 -5.20
N GLY A 67 21.05 3.92 -5.52
CA GLY A 67 21.75 5.16 -5.84
C GLY A 67 22.29 5.93 -4.63
N GLY A 68 22.05 5.49 -3.41
CA GLY A 68 22.62 6.08 -2.18
C GLY A 68 22.25 7.55 -1.93
N ARG A 69 21.13 8.03 -2.50
CA ARG A 69 20.64 9.40 -2.32
C ARG A 69 20.51 9.73 -0.83
N LYS A 70 21.02 10.88 -0.41
CA LYS A 70 20.86 11.39 0.96
C LYS A 70 19.38 11.69 1.22
N LEU A 71 18.88 11.22 2.35
CA LEU A 71 17.54 11.52 2.83
C LEU A 71 17.57 12.82 3.66
N ILE A 72 16.50 13.63 3.55
CA ILE A 72 16.43 14.95 4.16
C ILE A 72 15.75 14.87 5.53
N SER A 73 14.59 14.26 5.58
CA SER A 73 13.78 14.12 6.79
C SER A 73 12.98 12.81 6.75
N PRO A 74 13.66 11.65 6.74
CA PRO A 74 13.01 10.38 6.49
C PRO A 74 12.14 9.93 7.65
N GLN A 75 10.94 9.46 7.32
CA GLN A 75 10.08 8.66 8.18
C GLN A 75 10.00 7.25 7.58
N PHE A 76 10.03 6.24 8.42
CA PHE A 76 10.02 4.84 8.03
C PHE A 76 8.77 4.13 8.56
N GLU A 77 8.50 2.90 8.15
CA GLU A 77 7.27 2.14 8.38
C GLU A 77 6.59 2.39 9.75
N LEU A 78 7.33 2.39 10.84
CA LEU A 78 6.77 2.61 12.19
C LEU A 78 6.07 3.96 12.36
N ASN A 79 6.51 4.99 11.61
CA ASN A 79 6.00 6.35 11.69
C ASN A 79 5.15 6.75 10.48
N THR A 80 5.00 5.84 9.51
CA THR A 80 4.25 6.09 8.27
C THR A 80 2.90 5.39 8.23
N LYS A 81 2.48 4.72 9.30
CA LYS A 81 1.13 4.15 9.37
C LYS A 81 0.10 5.26 9.43
N LYS A 82 -0.83 5.26 8.49
CA LYS A 82 -1.95 6.22 8.47
C LYS A 82 -3.27 5.54 8.18
N ILE A 83 -4.31 6.18 8.74
CA ILE A 83 -5.70 5.85 8.47
C ILE A 83 -6.38 7.17 8.14
N ARG A 84 -7.18 7.21 7.08
CA ARG A 84 -7.94 8.38 6.66
C ARG A 84 -9.38 8.01 6.42
N LYS A 85 -10.30 8.74 7.07
CA LYS A 85 -11.72 8.69 6.76
C LYS A 85 -11.96 9.35 5.40
N LEU A 86 -12.60 8.65 4.48
CA LEU A 86 -12.98 9.18 3.16
C LEU A 86 -14.43 9.67 3.17
N ASN A 87 -15.31 8.92 3.85
CA ASN A 87 -16.69 9.25 4.09
C ASN A 87 -17.21 8.45 5.31
N ASP A 88 -18.53 8.46 5.55
CA ASP A 88 -19.09 7.82 6.76
C ASP A 88 -19.03 6.29 6.76
N TRP A 89 -18.76 5.67 5.62
CA TRP A 89 -18.72 4.21 5.51
C TRP A 89 -17.37 3.65 5.02
N CYS A 90 -16.36 4.50 4.70
CA CYS A 90 -15.08 4.04 4.15
C CYS A 90 -13.89 4.73 4.79
N TYR A 91 -12.93 3.91 5.23
CA TYR A 91 -11.61 4.33 5.71
C TYR A 91 -10.52 3.69 4.85
N LEU A 92 -9.55 4.48 4.43
CA LEU A 92 -8.34 4.00 3.78
C LEU A 92 -7.19 3.95 4.79
N SER A 93 -6.44 2.85 4.79
CA SER A 93 -5.25 2.68 5.62
C SER A 93 -4.05 2.24 4.79
N GLY A 94 -2.85 2.60 5.24
CA GLY A 94 -1.61 2.20 4.58
C GLY A 94 -0.38 2.53 5.40
N VAL A 95 0.73 1.90 5.02
CA VAL A 95 2.07 2.08 5.58
C VAL A 95 3.03 2.27 4.42
N LEU A 96 3.83 3.33 4.44
CA LEU A 96 4.90 3.57 3.46
C LEU A 96 6.22 3.01 3.98
N ASP A 97 7.05 2.48 3.09
CA ASP A 97 8.40 2.05 3.46
C ASP A 97 9.27 3.26 3.87
N VAL A 98 9.24 4.34 3.07
CA VAL A 98 9.94 5.60 3.38
C VAL A 98 9.12 6.80 2.92
N LEU A 99 9.03 7.81 3.78
CA LEU A 99 8.56 9.14 3.44
C LEU A 99 9.70 10.13 3.70
N ASP A 100 10.15 10.85 2.68
CA ASP A 100 11.24 11.84 2.76
C ASP A 100 10.77 13.19 2.20
N GLY A 101 10.27 14.04 3.08
CA GLY A 101 9.67 15.31 2.69
C GLY A 101 8.39 15.11 1.86
N ASP A 102 8.40 15.51 0.59
CA ASP A 102 7.28 15.34 -0.35
C ASP A 102 7.46 14.14 -1.29
N VAL A 103 8.41 13.25 -1.00
CA VAL A 103 8.71 12.04 -1.76
C VAL A 103 8.33 10.81 -0.95
N ALA A 104 7.45 9.99 -1.47
CA ALA A 104 7.18 8.65 -0.96
C ALA A 104 7.99 7.62 -1.74
N ILE A 105 8.53 6.63 -1.05
CA ILE A 105 9.33 5.55 -1.63
C ILE A 105 8.76 4.23 -1.16
N ASP A 106 8.62 3.31 -2.09
CA ASP A 106 8.13 1.97 -1.87
C ASP A 106 9.08 0.97 -2.51
N TYR A 107 9.57 0.03 -1.71
CA TYR A 107 10.47 -1.01 -2.15
C TYR A 107 9.69 -2.18 -2.74
N LYS A 108 10.13 -2.67 -3.87
CA LYS A 108 9.53 -3.81 -4.54
C LYS A 108 10.57 -4.91 -4.75
N THR A 109 10.21 -6.10 -4.30
CA THR A 109 10.95 -7.33 -4.56
C THR A 109 10.10 -8.23 -5.45
N GLY A 110 10.63 -8.72 -6.55
CA GLY A 110 9.85 -9.59 -7.42
C GLY A 110 10.25 -9.50 -8.89
N LYS A 111 9.37 -10.01 -9.75
CA LYS A 111 9.61 -10.10 -11.20
C LYS A 111 8.92 -9.00 -12.00
N THR A 112 8.03 -8.24 -11.37
CA THR A 112 7.26 -7.19 -12.04
C THR A 112 8.18 -6.05 -12.46
N PRO A 113 8.21 -5.65 -13.73
CA PRO A 113 8.97 -4.49 -14.19
C PRO A 113 8.54 -3.21 -13.44
N ALA A 114 9.49 -2.31 -13.17
CA ALA A 114 9.21 -1.09 -12.41
C ALA A 114 8.12 -0.23 -13.08
N GLY A 115 8.12 -0.14 -14.41
CA GLY A 115 7.12 0.62 -15.17
C GLY A 115 5.68 0.13 -14.98
N ASP A 116 5.49 -1.17 -14.74
CA ASP A 116 4.15 -1.75 -14.56
C ASP A 116 3.48 -1.27 -13.27
N TYR A 117 4.27 -0.87 -12.27
CA TYR A 117 3.72 -0.30 -11.03
C TYR A 117 3.09 1.07 -11.24
N LEU A 118 3.46 1.80 -12.31
CA LEU A 118 2.83 3.08 -12.66
C LEU A 118 1.38 2.92 -13.14
N ASN A 119 1.00 1.72 -13.57
CA ASN A 119 -0.37 1.37 -13.95
C ASN A 119 -1.23 0.95 -12.74
N SER A 120 -0.65 0.94 -11.54
CA SER A 120 -1.37 0.58 -10.32
C SER A 120 -1.89 1.83 -9.61
N TYR A 121 -2.96 1.67 -8.84
CA TYR A 121 -3.51 2.76 -8.01
C TYR A 121 -2.76 2.94 -6.68
N GLN A 122 -1.64 2.25 -6.45
CA GLN A 122 -0.93 2.29 -5.18
C GLN A 122 -0.47 3.71 -4.81
N HIS A 123 0.20 4.39 -5.73
CA HIS A 123 0.71 5.73 -5.50
C HIS A 123 -0.41 6.76 -5.29
N GLU A 124 -1.56 6.58 -5.92
CA GLU A 124 -2.76 7.41 -5.72
C GLU A 124 -3.39 7.15 -4.33
N CYS A 125 -3.46 5.89 -3.88
CA CYS A 125 -3.90 5.55 -2.53
C CYS A 125 -3.00 6.20 -1.47
N TYR A 126 -1.68 6.20 -1.68
CA TYR A 126 -0.77 6.86 -0.77
C TYR A 126 -0.85 8.39 -0.84
N GLN A 127 -1.15 8.97 -1.99
CA GLN A 127 -1.43 10.40 -2.08
C GLN A 127 -2.68 10.80 -1.27
N ILE A 128 -3.70 9.93 -1.22
CA ILE A 128 -4.86 10.16 -0.35
C ILE A 128 -4.42 10.20 1.12
N LEU A 129 -3.59 9.27 1.56
CA LEU A 129 -3.11 9.20 2.94
C LEU A 129 -2.15 10.34 3.31
N TYR A 130 -1.34 10.78 2.34
CA TYR A 130 -0.29 11.80 2.48
C TYR A 130 -0.46 12.87 1.41
N PRO A 131 -1.40 13.81 1.57
CA PRO A 131 -1.77 14.76 0.50
C PRO A 131 -0.64 15.73 0.10
N ASN A 132 0.42 15.83 0.89
CA ASN A 132 1.56 16.70 0.62
C ASN A 132 2.64 16.03 -0.25
N ILE A 133 2.55 14.71 -0.52
CA ILE A 133 3.51 14.07 -1.44
C ILE A 133 3.26 14.53 -2.87
N LYS A 134 4.35 14.79 -3.56
CA LYS A 134 4.35 15.22 -4.97
C LYS A 134 4.95 14.17 -5.89
N ARG A 135 5.73 13.24 -5.32
CA ARG A 135 6.42 12.20 -6.06
C ARG A 135 6.36 10.88 -5.31
N PHE A 136 6.10 9.83 -6.04
CA PHE A 136 6.13 8.46 -5.54
C PHE A 136 7.13 7.65 -6.36
N GLU A 137 8.09 7.03 -5.69
CA GLU A 137 9.17 6.25 -6.31
C GLU A 137 9.01 4.76 -5.97
N TYR A 138 8.91 3.93 -6.99
CA TYR A 138 8.99 2.48 -6.87
C TYR A 138 10.44 2.06 -7.06
N HIS A 139 11.08 1.62 -5.99
CA HIS A 139 12.44 1.10 -6.01
C HIS A 139 12.40 -0.41 -6.13
N CYS A 140 12.52 -0.91 -7.36
CA CYS A 140 12.35 -2.31 -7.68
C CYS A 140 13.67 -3.05 -7.72
N CYS A 141 13.79 -4.14 -6.95
CA CYS A 141 14.87 -5.08 -7.01
C CYS A 141 14.37 -6.38 -7.66
N ASN A 142 14.56 -6.49 -8.97
CA ASN A 142 14.09 -7.64 -9.72
C ASN A 142 15.05 -8.81 -9.58
N HIS A 143 14.62 -9.85 -8.86
CA HIS A 143 15.36 -11.10 -8.75
C HIS A 143 15.12 -11.99 -9.98
N HIS A 144 16.15 -12.20 -10.76
CA HIS A 144 16.23 -13.39 -11.57
C HIS A 144 16.69 -14.55 -10.67
N LEU A 145 15.84 -15.55 -10.48
CA LEU A 145 16.04 -16.72 -9.62
C LEU A 145 17.32 -17.55 -9.89
N ARG A 146 18.17 -17.15 -10.82
CA ARG A 146 19.38 -17.86 -11.25
C ARG A 146 20.70 -17.14 -10.96
N ARG A 147 20.69 -15.92 -10.41
CA ARG A 147 21.91 -15.19 -10.06
C ARG A 147 21.98 -14.97 -8.56
N LYS A 148 23.13 -15.28 -7.96
CA LYS A 148 23.43 -15.03 -6.54
C LYS A 148 23.62 -13.55 -6.22
N ASP A 149 23.67 -12.70 -7.20
CA ASP A 149 23.83 -11.25 -7.10
C ASP A 149 22.45 -10.57 -7.05
N ASP A 150 22.42 -9.52 -6.31
CA ASP A 150 21.26 -8.68 -5.97
C ASP A 150 20.58 -8.02 -7.17
N GLY A 151 20.06 -8.75 -8.10
CA GLY A 151 19.13 -8.38 -9.15
C GLY A 151 19.26 -6.98 -9.80
N TYR A 152 18.64 -6.82 -10.92
CA TYR A 152 18.52 -5.53 -11.60
C TYR A 152 17.73 -4.55 -10.75
N ILE A 153 18.29 -3.36 -10.52
CA ILE A 153 17.60 -2.27 -9.83
C ILE A 153 17.03 -1.32 -10.87
N THR A 154 15.74 -1.08 -10.76
CA THR A 154 15.04 -0.10 -11.58
C THR A 154 14.20 0.79 -10.67
N VAL A 155 14.05 2.05 -11.06
CA VAL A 155 13.19 3.01 -10.36
C VAL A 155 12.16 3.53 -11.33
N ALA A 156 10.89 3.43 -10.94
CA ALA A 156 9.81 4.10 -11.65
C ALA A 156 9.26 5.24 -10.78
N VAL A 157 8.89 6.36 -11.42
CA VAL A 157 8.48 7.58 -10.71
C VAL A 157 7.11 8.01 -11.19
N ALA A 158 6.16 8.11 -10.27
CA ALA A 158 4.87 8.75 -10.48
C ALA A 158 4.89 10.18 -9.93
N TYR A 159 4.48 11.15 -10.74
CA TYR A 159 4.27 12.53 -10.31
C TYR A 159 2.81 12.74 -9.94
N LEU A 160 2.60 13.27 -8.74
CA LEU A 160 1.29 13.37 -8.11
C LEU A 160 0.76 14.80 -8.15
N ASN A 161 -0.52 14.93 -8.46
CA ASN A 161 -1.20 16.21 -8.57
C ASN A 161 -2.69 16.09 -8.16
N LYS A 162 -3.47 17.13 -8.34
CA LYS A 162 -4.90 17.14 -7.99
C LYS A 162 -5.72 16.11 -8.79
N GLN A 163 -5.33 15.85 -10.05
CA GLN A 163 -6.04 14.89 -10.90
C GLN A 163 -5.80 13.45 -10.43
N THR A 164 -4.55 13.09 -10.10
CA THR A 164 -4.23 11.77 -9.54
C THR A 164 -4.92 11.56 -8.20
N LEU A 165 -4.98 12.58 -7.35
CA LEU A 165 -5.72 12.51 -6.07
C LEU A 165 -7.20 12.23 -6.28
N LYS A 166 -7.85 12.94 -7.20
CA LYS A 166 -9.27 12.74 -7.52
C LYS A 166 -9.52 11.32 -8.04
N HIS A 167 -8.72 10.88 -8.99
CA HIS A 167 -8.80 9.55 -9.59
C HIS A 167 -8.61 8.45 -8.54
N GLY A 168 -7.62 8.58 -7.67
CA GLY A 168 -7.41 7.65 -6.56
C GLY A 168 -8.60 7.57 -5.60
N ILE A 169 -9.21 8.69 -5.23
CA ILE A 169 -10.39 8.71 -4.36
C ILE A 169 -11.56 7.99 -5.04
N GLU A 170 -11.83 8.28 -6.31
CA GLU A 170 -12.90 7.64 -7.08
C GLU A 170 -12.69 6.12 -7.14
N TRP A 171 -11.48 5.67 -7.47
CA TRP A 171 -11.15 4.24 -7.52
C TRP A 171 -11.33 3.56 -6.16
N VAL A 172 -10.79 4.14 -5.09
CA VAL A 172 -10.90 3.57 -3.73
C VAL A 172 -12.35 3.43 -3.31
N LEU A 173 -13.18 4.47 -3.53
CA LEU A 173 -14.59 4.44 -3.14
C LEU A 173 -15.39 3.43 -3.94
N THR A 174 -15.11 3.28 -5.25
CA THR A 174 -15.77 2.29 -6.10
C THR A 174 -15.44 0.87 -5.64
N MET A 175 -14.16 0.53 -5.54
CA MET A 175 -13.73 -0.80 -5.12
C MET A 175 -14.16 -1.14 -3.69
N ALA A 176 -14.12 -0.17 -2.78
CA ALA A 176 -14.58 -0.36 -1.40
C ALA A 176 -16.10 -0.57 -1.32
N ALA A 177 -16.89 0.08 -2.17
CA ALA A 177 -18.33 -0.11 -2.21
C ALA A 177 -18.70 -1.52 -2.68
N GLU A 178 -18.07 -1.98 -3.76
CA GLU A 178 -18.28 -3.34 -4.29
C GLU A 178 -17.87 -4.42 -3.28
N LEU A 179 -16.70 -4.28 -2.67
CA LEU A 179 -16.23 -5.20 -1.64
C LEU A 179 -17.16 -5.20 -0.42
N ARG A 180 -17.60 -4.02 0.05
CA ARG A 180 -18.51 -3.90 1.19
C ARG A 180 -19.84 -4.57 0.92
N GLU A 181 -20.43 -4.37 -0.25
CA GLU A 181 -21.67 -5.02 -0.68
C GLU A 181 -21.49 -6.55 -0.70
N TYR A 182 -20.39 -7.04 -1.27
CA TYR A 182 -20.07 -8.46 -1.25
C TYR A 182 -19.99 -9.02 0.17
N LEU A 183 -19.29 -8.33 1.08
CA LEU A 183 -19.14 -8.76 2.48
C LEU A 183 -20.49 -8.84 3.19
N ILE A 184 -21.37 -7.87 3.00
CA ILE A 184 -22.72 -7.87 3.58
C ILE A 184 -23.52 -9.06 3.05
N ASN A 185 -23.55 -9.25 1.74
CA ASN A 185 -24.33 -10.29 1.09
C ASN A 185 -23.85 -11.72 1.39
N ASN A 186 -22.59 -11.86 1.83
CA ASN A 186 -21.98 -13.16 2.19
C ASN A 186 -21.83 -13.36 3.72
N GLY A 187 -22.55 -12.59 4.54
CA GLY A 187 -22.63 -12.80 5.98
C GLY A 187 -21.46 -12.22 6.80
N TYR A 188 -20.66 -11.35 6.20
CA TYR A 188 -19.57 -10.63 6.91
C TYR A 188 -19.97 -9.22 7.33
N GLY A 189 -21.22 -8.82 7.21
CA GLY A 189 -21.69 -7.48 7.54
C GLY A 189 -21.39 -7.08 8.98
N ASP A 190 -21.52 -8.01 9.94
CA ASP A 190 -21.22 -7.78 11.36
C ASP A 190 -19.72 -7.60 11.65
N LYS A 191 -18.84 -7.93 10.70
CA LYS A 191 -17.40 -7.75 10.79
C LYS A 191 -16.94 -6.39 10.29
N LEU A 192 -17.84 -5.62 9.69
CA LEU A 192 -17.57 -4.23 9.34
C LEU A 192 -17.53 -3.42 10.63
N ASP A 193 -16.50 -2.61 10.78
CA ASP A 193 -16.28 -1.89 12.02
C ASP A 193 -17.36 -0.83 12.25
N GLN A 194 -17.99 -0.86 13.43
CA GLN A 194 -19.00 0.12 13.82
C GLN A 194 -18.39 1.48 14.21
N GLY A 195 -17.19 1.79 13.75
CA GLY A 195 -16.56 3.11 13.93
C GLY A 195 -15.81 3.31 15.24
N LYS A 196 -15.83 2.35 16.16
CA LYS A 196 -15.19 2.48 17.49
C LYS A 196 -13.71 2.11 17.56
N GLY A 197 -13.15 1.53 16.51
CA GLY A 197 -11.76 1.01 16.46
C GLY A 197 -10.77 1.84 15.63
N PHE A 198 -11.21 2.89 14.94
CA PHE A 198 -10.39 3.61 13.97
C PHE A 198 -9.70 4.87 14.51
N GLU A 199 -10.01 5.30 15.73
CA GLU A 199 -9.52 6.56 16.33
C GLU A 199 -8.28 6.38 17.23
N LYS A 200 -7.47 5.30 17.04
CA LYS A 200 -6.22 5.12 17.80
C LYS A 200 -5.00 5.06 16.90
#